data_c81e13958f3058cac8f90e6060925863
#
_entry.id   c81e13958f3058cac8f90e6060925863
#
_cell.length_a   1.000
_cell.length_b   1.000
_cell.length_c   1.000
_cell.angle_alpha   90.00
_cell.angle_beta   90.00
_cell.angle_gamma   90.00
#
_symmetry.space_group_name_H-M   'P 1'
#
loop_
_entity.id
_entity.type
_entity.pdbx_description
1 polymer ?
#
loop_
_entity_poly.entity_id
_entity_poly.type
_entity_poly.pdbx_seq_one_letter_code
_entity_poly.pdbx_strand_id
1 'polypeptide(L)'
;MKKILALLLVLALSLTLVACGSGKKDAASAGSYKVAMVTDYGDITDQSFNQTTWEAVVAFGKDNNVETKYYKPTSNDTAGRVASVELAIAEGYNVIVMPGYAFGGTIVEVAPNYPDVKFVALDVAKGDLLETAVANKGESYDYNPDNWKLEDYVDLSNVYCAIYQEELAGYMAGY
;
A
#
# COMPACT_ATOMS: atom_id res chain seq x y z
N MET A 1 54.17 -15.79 31.64
CA MET A 1 53.42 -16.07 30.41
C MET A 1 52.08 -16.76 30.66
N LYS A 2 52.02 -17.87 31.43
CA LYS A 2 50.74 -18.59 31.69
C LYS A 2 49.66 -17.75 32.42
N LYS A 3 50.06 -16.83 33.34
CA LYS A 3 49.11 -15.97 34.08
C LYS A 3 48.54 -14.83 33.23
N ILE A 4 49.26 -14.32 32.23
CA ILE A 4 48.82 -13.28 31.29
C ILE A 4 47.84 -13.88 30.27
N LEU A 5 48.10 -15.13 29.83
CA LEU A 5 47.21 -15.83 28.92
C LEU A 5 45.83 -16.13 29.55
N ALA A 6 45.84 -16.50 30.85
CA ALA A 6 44.60 -16.73 31.60
C ALA A 6 43.78 -15.42 31.79
N LEU A 7 44.45 -14.29 32.00
CA LEU A 7 43.79 -12.98 32.15
C LEU A 7 43.15 -12.52 30.85
N LEU A 8 43.79 -12.74 29.71
CA LEU A 8 43.25 -12.43 28.38
C LEU A 8 42.05 -13.33 28.00
N LEU A 9 42.07 -14.60 28.44
CA LEU A 9 40.97 -15.53 28.21
C LEU A 9 39.73 -15.17 29.02
N VAL A 10 39.89 -14.69 30.28
CA VAL A 10 38.78 -14.22 31.11
C VAL A 10 38.20 -12.91 30.59
N LEU A 11 39.04 -12.02 30.06
CA LEU A 11 38.58 -10.75 29.46
C LEU A 11 37.81 -10.99 28.16
N ALA A 12 38.17 -12.01 27.36
CA ALA A 12 37.45 -12.38 26.13
C ALA A 12 36.09 -13.04 26.43
N LEU A 13 35.96 -13.80 27.53
CA LEU A 13 34.68 -14.40 27.91
C LEU A 13 33.70 -13.40 28.57
N SER A 14 34.17 -12.29 29.13
CA SER A 14 33.31 -11.29 29.75
C SER A 14 32.65 -10.34 28.72
N LEU A 15 33.11 -10.29 27.47
CA LEU A 15 32.51 -9.50 26.39
C LEU A 15 31.36 -10.21 25.65
N THR A 16 31.11 -11.49 25.91
CA THR A 16 30.06 -12.26 25.22
C THR A 16 28.71 -12.31 25.97
N LEU A 17 28.60 -11.67 27.16
CA LEU A 17 27.42 -11.76 28.03
C LEU A 17 26.53 -10.49 28.02
N VAL A 18 26.78 -9.55 27.11
CA VAL A 18 25.91 -8.33 26.97
C VAL A 18 24.97 -8.41 25.75
N ALA A 19 24.81 -9.55 25.10
CA ALA A 19 23.96 -9.72 23.92
C ALA A 19 22.68 -10.52 24.19
N CYS A 20 22.14 -10.51 25.42
CA CYS A 20 20.82 -11.10 25.69
C CYS A 20 20.07 -10.26 26.74
N GLY A 21 19.28 -9.29 26.28
CA GLY A 21 18.40 -8.59 27.20
C GLY A 21 17.86 -7.27 26.69
N SER A 22 17.17 -7.27 25.57
CA SER A 22 16.10 -6.31 25.28
C SER A 22 15.36 -6.86 24.07
N GLY A 23 14.15 -7.34 24.27
CA GLY A 23 13.22 -7.65 23.18
C GLY A 23 12.93 -6.37 22.39
N LYS A 24 13.84 -5.96 21.51
CA LYS A 24 13.47 -5.18 20.36
C LYS A 24 12.65 -6.12 19.50
N LYS A 25 11.34 -5.87 19.41
CA LYS A 25 10.59 -6.26 18.22
C LYS A 25 11.48 -5.90 17.06
N ASP A 26 11.77 -6.88 16.21
CA ASP A 26 12.40 -6.62 14.92
C ASP A 26 11.51 -5.61 14.20
N ALA A 27 11.85 -4.33 14.32
CA ALA A 27 11.41 -3.33 13.40
C ALA A 27 12.02 -3.79 12.07
N ALA A 28 11.20 -4.34 11.19
CA ALA A 28 11.54 -4.50 9.79
C ALA A 28 12.26 -3.22 9.39
N SER A 29 13.43 -3.36 8.84
CA SER A 29 14.34 -2.27 8.46
C SER A 29 13.52 -1.11 7.89
N ALA A 30 13.32 -0.05 8.65
CA ALA A 30 12.51 1.12 8.29
C ALA A 30 13.12 1.90 7.10
N GLY A 31 14.17 1.37 6.48
CA GLY A 31 14.90 1.99 5.38
C GLY A 31 14.48 1.58 3.97
N SER A 32 13.49 0.70 3.81
CA SER A 32 13.15 0.18 2.47
C SER A 32 11.80 0.62 1.92
N TYR A 33 10.94 1.29 2.70
CA TYR A 33 9.62 1.69 2.23
C TYR A 33 9.55 3.20 1.99
N LYS A 34 8.96 3.57 0.84
CA LYS A 34 8.50 4.92 0.52
C LYS A 34 7.04 4.83 0.13
N VAL A 35 6.21 5.66 0.74
CA VAL A 35 4.77 5.63 0.53
C VAL A 35 4.32 6.80 -0.33
N ALA A 36 3.73 6.51 -1.47
CA ALA A 36 3.05 7.51 -2.27
C ALA A 36 1.53 7.36 -2.15
N MET A 37 0.82 8.47 -2.16
CA MET A 37 -0.60 8.50 -2.42
C MET A 37 -0.85 9.09 -3.80
N VAL A 38 -1.72 8.47 -4.58
CA VAL A 38 -2.24 9.05 -5.82
C VAL A 38 -3.69 9.42 -5.57
N THR A 39 -4.07 10.69 -5.78
CA THR A 39 -5.47 11.11 -5.65
C THR A 39 -6.32 10.56 -6.80
N ASP A 40 -7.62 10.42 -6.62
CA ASP A 40 -8.53 10.00 -7.70
C ASP A 40 -8.52 10.99 -8.88
N TYR A 41 -8.73 12.24 -8.62
CA TYR A 41 -8.59 13.46 -9.42
C TYR A 41 -8.79 14.69 -8.52
N GLY A 42 -9.35 14.49 -7.35
CA GLY A 42 -9.56 15.51 -6.33
C GLY A 42 -8.26 16.12 -5.79
N ASP A 43 -8.41 17.03 -4.87
CA ASP A 43 -7.29 17.70 -4.21
C ASP A 43 -7.11 17.15 -2.78
N ILE A 44 -5.90 17.22 -2.25
CA ILE A 44 -5.62 16.87 -0.86
C ILE A 44 -6.22 17.86 0.16
N THR A 45 -6.94 18.86 -0.29
CA THR A 45 -7.66 19.86 0.50
C THR A 45 -9.17 19.81 0.25
N ASP A 46 -9.69 18.70 -0.25
CA ASP A 46 -11.08 18.52 -0.65
C ASP A 46 -12.07 18.40 0.53
N GLN A 47 -11.56 18.43 1.77
CA GLN A 47 -12.34 18.18 2.98
C GLN A 47 -13.09 16.84 2.97
N SER A 48 -12.58 15.88 2.24
CA SER A 48 -13.18 14.58 1.99
C SER A 48 -12.14 13.47 1.96
N PHE A 49 -12.31 12.50 1.07
CA PHE A 49 -11.57 11.25 1.05
C PHE A 49 -10.08 11.42 0.71
N ASN A 50 -9.73 12.28 -0.26
CA ASN A 50 -8.33 12.53 -0.61
C ASN A 50 -7.57 13.20 0.54
N GLN A 51 -8.16 14.24 1.16
CA GLN A 51 -7.53 14.91 2.29
C GLN A 51 -7.32 13.97 3.46
N THR A 52 -8.36 13.25 3.89
CA THR A 52 -8.29 12.33 5.03
C THR A 52 -7.26 11.23 4.81
N THR A 53 -7.21 10.67 3.59
CA THR A 53 -6.22 9.65 3.23
C THR A 53 -4.80 10.23 3.25
N TRP A 54 -4.60 11.44 2.71
CA TRP A 54 -3.30 12.08 2.72
C TRP A 54 -2.80 12.38 4.15
N GLU A 55 -3.67 12.90 5.00
CA GLU A 55 -3.35 13.14 6.41
C GLU A 55 -2.93 11.86 7.13
N ALA A 56 -3.61 10.74 6.86
CA ALA A 56 -3.25 9.44 7.41
C ALA A 56 -1.89 8.93 6.89
N VAL A 57 -1.60 9.10 5.59
CA VAL A 57 -0.30 8.75 4.98
C VAL A 57 0.83 9.58 5.61
N VAL A 58 0.63 10.88 5.80
CA VAL A 58 1.61 11.77 6.45
C VAL A 58 1.84 11.37 7.91
N ALA A 59 0.78 11.06 8.66
CA ALA A 59 0.89 10.60 10.04
C ALA A 59 1.69 9.29 10.12
N PHE A 60 1.35 8.32 9.28
CA PHE A 60 2.10 7.06 9.17
C PHE A 60 3.58 7.29 8.86
N GLY A 61 3.88 8.17 7.91
CA GLY A 61 5.25 8.51 7.53
C GLY A 61 6.05 9.08 8.71
N LYS A 62 5.45 10.00 9.48
CA LYS A 62 6.08 10.59 10.68
C LYS A 62 6.33 9.56 11.77
N ASP A 63 5.33 8.72 12.05
CA ASP A 63 5.39 7.74 13.15
C ASP A 63 6.40 6.62 12.86
N ASN A 64 6.64 6.31 11.58
CA ASN A 64 7.51 5.23 11.14
C ASN A 64 8.81 5.70 10.49
N ASN A 65 9.05 7.02 10.42
CA ASN A 65 10.22 7.62 9.74
C ASN A 65 10.32 7.16 8.26
N VAL A 66 9.19 7.21 7.54
CA VAL A 66 9.04 6.81 6.14
C VAL A 66 8.77 8.04 5.28
N GLU A 67 9.45 8.13 4.13
CA GLU A 67 9.22 9.19 3.15
C GLU A 67 7.83 9.07 2.53
N THR A 68 7.09 10.18 2.46
CA THR A 68 5.75 10.24 1.89
C THR A 68 5.63 11.35 0.86
N LYS A 69 4.87 11.11 -0.21
CA LYS A 69 4.56 12.08 -1.26
C LYS A 69 3.18 11.80 -1.84
N TYR A 70 2.49 12.83 -2.34
CA TYR A 70 1.27 12.63 -3.11
C TYR A 70 1.45 13.03 -4.57
N TYR A 71 0.63 12.45 -5.42
CA TYR A 71 0.54 12.72 -6.85
C TYR A 71 -0.91 12.97 -7.22
N LYS A 72 -1.12 13.94 -8.08
CA LYS A 72 -2.43 14.26 -8.63
C LYS A 72 -2.45 13.96 -10.13
N PRO A 73 -3.38 13.13 -10.62
CA PRO A 73 -3.51 12.86 -12.04
C PRO A 73 -3.75 14.13 -12.85
N THR A 74 -3.24 14.16 -14.06
CA THR A 74 -3.45 15.30 -14.99
C THR A 74 -4.81 15.25 -15.69
N SER A 75 -5.46 14.08 -15.71
CA SER A 75 -6.80 13.87 -16.26
C SER A 75 -7.62 12.94 -15.37
N ASN A 76 -8.95 13.08 -15.42
CA ASN A 76 -9.87 12.24 -14.65
C ASN A 76 -10.27 11.00 -15.45
N ASP A 77 -9.29 10.18 -15.76
CA ASP A 77 -9.46 8.90 -16.45
C ASP A 77 -8.44 7.87 -15.95
N THR A 78 -8.61 6.61 -16.34
CA THR A 78 -7.71 5.52 -15.96
C THR A 78 -6.29 5.80 -16.42
N ALA A 79 -6.08 6.30 -17.62
CA ALA A 79 -4.75 6.57 -18.18
C ALA A 79 -3.99 7.63 -17.36
N GLY A 80 -4.67 8.71 -16.95
CA GLY A 80 -4.06 9.74 -16.10
C GLY A 80 -3.67 9.21 -14.72
N ARG A 81 -4.48 8.33 -14.13
CA ARG A 81 -4.15 7.65 -12.87
C ARG A 81 -3.00 6.67 -13.04
N VAL A 82 -3.00 5.86 -14.09
CA VAL A 82 -1.89 4.95 -14.44
C VAL A 82 -0.58 5.74 -14.53
N ALA A 83 -0.54 6.82 -15.33
CA ALA A 83 0.66 7.64 -15.48
C ALA A 83 1.17 8.21 -14.14
N SER A 84 0.25 8.60 -13.23
CA SER A 84 0.63 9.12 -11.91
C SER A 84 1.18 8.03 -10.99
N VAL A 85 0.62 6.83 -11.04
CA VAL A 85 1.13 5.66 -10.29
C VAL A 85 2.51 5.26 -10.80
N GLU A 86 2.68 5.16 -12.12
CA GLU A 86 3.97 4.81 -12.73
C GLU A 86 5.05 5.87 -12.45
N LEU A 87 4.69 7.15 -12.43
CA LEU A 87 5.59 8.22 -12.03
C LEU A 87 6.06 8.04 -10.57
N ALA A 88 5.15 7.73 -9.66
CA ALA A 88 5.49 7.48 -8.25
C ALA A 88 6.44 6.28 -8.12
N ILE A 89 6.18 5.20 -8.86
CA ILE A 89 7.04 4.01 -8.88
C ILE A 89 8.43 4.35 -9.45
N ALA A 90 8.49 5.11 -10.54
CA ALA A 90 9.75 5.55 -11.16
C ALA A 90 10.59 6.43 -10.22
N GLU A 91 9.96 7.20 -9.32
CA GLU A 91 10.63 7.97 -8.27
C GLU A 91 11.02 7.12 -7.04
N GLY A 92 10.78 5.81 -7.07
CA GLY A 92 11.22 4.85 -6.06
C GLY A 92 10.22 4.62 -4.93
N TYR A 93 8.97 5.05 -5.08
CA TYR A 93 7.90 4.71 -4.13
C TYR A 93 7.43 3.28 -4.38
N ASN A 94 7.39 2.47 -3.33
CA ASN A 94 7.09 1.03 -3.42
C ASN A 94 5.87 0.61 -2.59
N VAL A 95 5.19 1.57 -1.99
CA VAL A 95 3.85 1.43 -1.41
C VAL A 95 2.99 2.55 -1.98
N ILE A 96 1.95 2.21 -2.72
CA ILE A 96 1.07 3.16 -3.40
C ILE A 96 -0.33 3.08 -2.79
N VAL A 97 -0.79 4.20 -2.24
CA VAL A 97 -2.13 4.33 -1.64
C VAL A 97 -3.05 5.03 -2.63
N MET A 98 -4.21 4.43 -2.90
CA MET A 98 -5.17 4.86 -3.92
C MET A 98 -6.57 4.92 -3.31
N PRO A 99 -7.09 6.10 -2.98
CA PRO A 99 -8.41 6.27 -2.42
C PRO A 99 -9.50 6.38 -3.50
N GLY A 100 -10.46 5.46 -3.50
CA GLY A 100 -11.67 5.52 -4.29
C GLY A 100 -11.81 4.45 -5.37
N TYR A 101 -13.05 4.06 -5.61
CA TYR A 101 -13.44 3.03 -6.59
C TYR A 101 -12.93 3.30 -8.03
N ALA A 102 -12.69 4.56 -8.36
CA ALA A 102 -12.17 4.96 -9.68
C ALA A 102 -10.77 4.36 -10.00
N PHE A 103 -10.09 3.80 -9.00
CA PHE A 103 -8.81 3.12 -9.20
C PHE A 103 -8.95 1.65 -9.65
N GLY A 104 -10.14 1.08 -9.73
CA GLY A 104 -10.32 -0.30 -10.15
C GLY A 104 -9.60 -0.64 -11.45
N GLY A 105 -9.85 0.14 -12.52
CA GLY A 105 -9.16 -0.03 -13.80
C GLY A 105 -7.65 0.21 -13.71
N THR A 106 -7.21 1.23 -12.99
CA THR A 106 -5.79 1.54 -12.79
C THR A 106 -5.04 0.39 -12.14
N ILE A 107 -5.62 -0.22 -11.09
CA ILE A 107 -5.04 -1.36 -10.38
C ILE A 107 -4.85 -2.55 -11.30
N VAL A 108 -5.89 -2.89 -12.08
CA VAL A 108 -5.85 -4.01 -13.03
C VAL A 108 -4.78 -3.82 -14.11
N GLU A 109 -4.55 -2.57 -14.55
CA GLU A 109 -3.54 -2.27 -15.56
C GLU A 109 -2.11 -2.25 -14.99
N VAL A 110 -1.93 -1.72 -13.77
CA VAL A 110 -0.59 -1.45 -13.22
C VAL A 110 -0.06 -2.59 -12.36
N ALA A 111 -0.85 -3.12 -11.43
CA ALA A 111 -0.34 -3.99 -10.38
C ALA A 111 0.35 -5.27 -10.90
N PRO A 112 -0.12 -5.93 -11.98
CA PRO A 112 0.57 -7.10 -12.52
C PRO A 112 1.97 -6.82 -13.06
N ASN A 113 2.24 -5.57 -13.47
CA ASN A 113 3.53 -5.17 -14.04
C ASN A 113 4.59 -4.82 -12.98
N TYR A 114 4.17 -4.64 -11.72
CA TYR A 114 5.04 -4.21 -10.62
C TYR A 114 4.86 -5.12 -9.38
N PRO A 115 5.25 -6.40 -9.46
CA PRO A 115 4.97 -7.39 -8.40
C PRO A 115 5.64 -7.07 -7.06
N ASP A 116 6.72 -6.29 -7.06
CA ASP A 116 7.44 -5.88 -5.85
C ASP A 116 6.84 -4.64 -5.18
N VAL A 117 5.96 -3.92 -5.86
CA VAL A 117 5.22 -2.77 -5.32
C VAL A 117 3.98 -3.24 -4.58
N LYS A 118 3.69 -2.63 -3.43
CA LYS A 118 2.46 -2.88 -2.66
C LYS A 118 1.45 -1.80 -2.96
N PHE A 119 0.26 -2.22 -3.35
CA PHE A 119 -0.86 -1.33 -3.66
C PHE A 119 -1.89 -1.41 -2.54
N VAL A 120 -2.25 -0.27 -1.97
CA VAL A 120 -3.28 -0.13 -0.93
C VAL A 120 -4.44 0.62 -1.54
N ALA A 121 -5.51 -0.10 -1.84
CA ALA A 121 -6.72 0.43 -2.44
C ALA A 121 -7.79 0.64 -1.38
N LEU A 122 -8.29 1.86 -1.27
CA LEU A 122 -9.34 2.19 -0.32
C LEU A 122 -10.65 2.37 -1.08
N ASP A 123 -11.71 1.68 -0.62
CA ASP A 123 -13.03 1.71 -1.25
C ASP A 123 -13.02 1.25 -2.73
N VAL A 124 -12.26 0.19 -3.00
CA VAL A 124 -12.23 -0.50 -4.29
C VAL A 124 -12.78 -1.90 -4.08
N ALA A 125 -13.95 -2.16 -4.60
CA ALA A 125 -14.62 -3.44 -4.49
C ALA A 125 -14.19 -4.42 -5.60
N LYS A 126 -14.50 -5.70 -5.41
CA LYS A 126 -14.26 -6.74 -6.42
C LYS A 126 -14.91 -6.41 -7.78
N GLY A 127 -16.10 -5.79 -7.76
CA GLY A 127 -16.80 -5.38 -8.97
C GLY A 127 -16.03 -4.34 -9.77
N ASP A 128 -15.41 -3.36 -9.11
CA ASP A 128 -14.62 -2.30 -9.76
C ASP A 128 -13.38 -2.87 -10.47
N LEU A 129 -12.79 -3.94 -9.91
CA LEU A 129 -11.67 -4.64 -10.52
C LEU A 129 -12.13 -5.52 -11.70
N LEU A 130 -13.25 -6.22 -11.53
CA LEU A 130 -13.78 -7.13 -12.54
C LEU A 130 -14.20 -6.41 -13.81
N GLU A 131 -14.73 -5.20 -13.73
CA GLU A 131 -15.16 -4.43 -14.90
C GLU A 131 -14.02 -4.33 -15.93
N THR A 132 -12.84 -3.93 -15.50
CA THR A 132 -11.67 -3.83 -16.39
C THR A 132 -11.04 -5.20 -16.66
N ALA A 133 -10.92 -6.07 -15.68
CA ALA A 133 -10.23 -7.35 -15.83
C ALA A 133 -10.95 -8.28 -16.84
N VAL A 134 -12.29 -8.30 -16.81
CA VAL A 134 -13.12 -9.08 -17.74
C VAL A 134 -13.07 -8.46 -19.15
N ALA A 135 -13.17 -7.13 -19.24
CA ALA A 135 -13.10 -6.41 -20.51
C ALA A 135 -11.75 -6.64 -21.22
N ASN A 136 -10.64 -6.71 -20.48
CA ASN A 136 -9.31 -6.98 -21.01
C ASN A 136 -9.18 -8.39 -21.64
N LYS A 137 -10.08 -9.32 -21.29
CA LYS A 137 -10.17 -10.66 -21.92
C LYS A 137 -11.15 -10.69 -23.09
N GLY A 138 -11.77 -9.57 -23.43
CA GLY A 138 -12.78 -9.47 -24.50
C GLY A 138 -14.15 -10.01 -24.11
N GLU A 139 -14.40 -10.16 -22.82
CA GLU A 139 -15.67 -10.65 -22.27
C GLU A 139 -16.54 -9.48 -21.76
N SER A 140 -17.83 -9.74 -21.54
CA SER A 140 -18.76 -8.76 -20.99
C SER A 140 -19.08 -9.07 -19.55
N TYR A 141 -18.72 -8.16 -18.65
CA TYR A 141 -19.05 -8.25 -17.24
C TYR A 141 -20.54 -7.98 -17.01
N ASP A 142 -21.19 -8.84 -16.22
CA ASP A 142 -22.64 -8.79 -15.95
C ASP A 142 -23.02 -7.93 -14.72
N TYR A 143 -22.05 -7.24 -14.13
CA TYR A 143 -22.18 -6.43 -12.93
C TYR A 143 -22.64 -7.20 -11.66
N ASN A 144 -22.54 -8.53 -11.68
CA ASN A 144 -22.71 -9.37 -10.49
C ASN A 144 -21.37 -10.03 -10.12
N PRO A 145 -20.63 -9.49 -9.15
CA PRO A 145 -19.29 -9.98 -8.82
C PRO A 145 -19.26 -11.44 -8.31
N ASP A 146 -20.39 -11.98 -7.87
CA ASP A 146 -20.47 -13.36 -7.38
C ASP A 146 -20.39 -14.39 -8.50
N ASN A 147 -20.71 -14.01 -9.74
CA ASN A 147 -20.61 -14.87 -10.90
C ASN A 147 -19.17 -15.03 -11.42
N TRP A 148 -18.22 -14.26 -10.92
CA TRP A 148 -16.88 -14.15 -11.46
C TRP A 148 -15.82 -14.42 -10.41
N LYS A 149 -14.72 -15.07 -10.82
CA LYS A 149 -13.52 -15.23 -9.99
C LYS A 149 -12.45 -14.29 -10.52
N LEU A 150 -12.10 -13.28 -9.74
CA LEU A 150 -11.14 -12.25 -10.13
C LEU A 150 -9.76 -12.83 -10.49
N GLU A 151 -9.34 -13.86 -9.76
CA GLU A 151 -8.07 -14.57 -9.97
C GLU A 151 -7.96 -15.30 -11.32
N ASP A 152 -9.09 -15.58 -12.01
CA ASP A 152 -9.08 -16.15 -13.36
C ASP A 152 -8.73 -15.10 -14.43
N TYR A 153 -8.81 -13.82 -14.08
CA TYR A 153 -8.64 -12.70 -14.99
C TYR A 153 -7.37 -11.90 -14.78
N VAL A 154 -6.94 -11.73 -13.54
CA VAL A 154 -5.78 -10.90 -13.19
C VAL A 154 -5.13 -11.37 -11.89
N ASP A 155 -3.79 -11.34 -11.83
CA ASP A 155 -3.02 -11.55 -10.59
C ASP A 155 -2.86 -10.21 -9.86
N LEU A 156 -3.49 -10.09 -8.70
CA LEU A 156 -3.44 -8.94 -7.80
C LEU A 156 -2.91 -9.32 -6.40
N SER A 157 -2.00 -10.29 -6.32
CA SER A 157 -1.43 -10.79 -5.06
C SER A 157 -0.67 -9.71 -4.25
N ASN A 158 -0.30 -8.60 -4.89
CA ASN A 158 0.36 -7.44 -4.29
C ASN A 158 -0.60 -6.27 -3.97
N VAL A 159 -1.91 -6.48 -4.10
CA VAL A 159 -2.96 -5.47 -3.86
C VAL A 159 -3.73 -5.79 -2.58
N TYR A 160 -3.89 -4.78 -1.75
CA TYR A 160 -4.64 -4.83 -0.49
C TYR A 160 -5.82 -3.87 -0.58
N CYS A 161 -7.04 -4.41 -0.66
CA CYS A 161 -8.27 -3.62 -0.69
C CYS A 161 -8.86 -3.48 0.70
N ALA A 162 -9.26 -2.26 1.06
CA ALA A 162 -10.04 -1.96 2.25
C ALA A 162 -11.33 -1.29 1.81
N ILE A 163 -12.47 -1.92 2.15
CA ILE A 163 -13.81 -1.47 1.80
C ILE A 163 -14.52 -1.05 3.09
N TYR A 164 -15.26 0.06 3.06
CA TYR A 164 -16.06 0.49 4.17
C TYR A 164 -17.31 -0.38 4.35
N GLN A 165 -17.71 -0.57 5.61
CA GLN A 165 -19.01 -1.16 5.93
C GLN A 165 -20.08 -0.07 5.86
N GLU A 166 -20.47 0.31 4.66
CA GLU A 166 -21.42 1.41 4.42
C GLU A 166 -22.79 1.15 5.05
N GLU A 167 -23.23 -0.11 5.09
CA GLU A 167 -24.48 -0.52 5.76
C GLU A 167 -24.50 -0.14 7.23
N LEU A 168 -23.38 -0.36 7.95
CA LEU A 168 -23.27 0.01 9.35
C LEU A 168 -23.29 1.52 9.54
N ALA A 169 -22.59 2.27 8.69
CA ALA A 169 -22.59 3.73 8.72
C ALA A 169 -23.97 4.31 8.42
N GLY A 170 -24.68 3.75 7.43
CA GLY A 170 -26.04 4.13 7.08
C GLY A 170 -27.03 3.83 8.22
N TYR A 171 -26.91 2.68 8.86
CA TYR A 171 -27.74 2.33 10.02
C TYR A 171 -27.53 3.30 11.19
N MET A 172 -26.28 3.63 11.51
CA MET A 172 -25.98 4.58 12.58
C MET A 172 -26.43 6.01 12.28
N ALA A 173 -26.38 6.43 11.01
CA ALA A 173 -26.84 7.75 10.61
C ALA A 173 -28.40 7.88 10.60
N GLY A 174 -29.11 6.77 10.53
CA GLY A 174 -30.58 6.72 10.56
C GLY A 174 -31.19 6.72 11.97
N TYR A 175 -30.35 6.62 12.99
CA TYR A 175 -30.74 6.69 14.41
C TYR A 175 -30.47 8.07 14.99
#